data_4a0cf56b587c4cbaaa0319a95fce23a2
#
_entry.id   4a0cf56b587c4cbaaa0319a95fce23a2
#
_cell.length_a   1.000
_cell.length_b   1.000
_cell.length_c   1.000
_cell.angle_alpha   90.00
_cell.angle_beta   90.00
_cell.angle_gamma   90.00
#
_symmetry.space_group_name_H-M   'P 1'
#
loop_
_entity.id
_entity.type
_entity.pdbx_description
1 polymer ?
#
loop_
_entity_poly.entity_id
_entity_poly.type
_entity_poly.pdbx_seq_one_letter_code
_entity_poly.pdbx_strand_id
1 'polypeptide(L)'
;MKYVLLGSISPSWIGKQAERLKKSNEKLKQLGIKQYSVLYTQGQYDFVETIEAPGPESVLGFTIWYSKKGFGNIQTLPAFADKEIRKS
;
A
#
# COMPACT_ATOMS: atom_id res chain seq x y z
N MET A 1 2.49 11.09 -7.53
CA MET A 1 2.17 11.43 -6.13
C MET A 1 2.63 10.32 -5.20
N LYS A 2 3.21 10.72 -4.09
CA LYS A 2 3.75 9.77 -3.11
C LYS A 2 2.77 9.49 -2.00
N TYR A 3 2.77 8.25 -1.54
CA TYR A 3 1.92 7.81 -0.43
C TYR A 3 2.67 6.84 0.45
N VAL A 4 2.32 6.85 1.73
CA VAL A 4 2.70 5.81 2.67
C VAL A 4 1.44 4.99 2.96
N LEU A 5 1.56 3.69 2.81
CA LEU A 5 0.47 2.76 3.09
C LEU A 5 0.77 2.02 4.39
N LEU A 6 -0.18 2.05 5.31
CA LEU A 6 -0.09 1.34 6.57
C LEU A 6 -1.12 0.21 6.51
N GLY A 7 -0.66 -1.03 6.50
CA GLY A 7 -1.54 -2.15 6.25
C GLY A 7 -1.71 -3.09 7.42
N SER A 8 -2.93 -3.61 7.54
CA SER A 8 -3.26 -4.69 8.46
C SER A 8 -3.64 -5.92 7.63
N ILE A 9 -3.06 -7.07 7.95
CA ILE A 9 -3.29 -8.30 7.22
C ILE A 9 -4.34 -9.13 7.97
N SER A 10 -5.36 -9.60 7.24
CA SER A 10 -6.37 -10.47 7.83
C SER A 10 -5.73 -11.77 8.33
N PRO A 11 -6.15 -12.30 9.48
CA PRO A 11 -5.58 -13.54 10.02
C PRO A 11 -5.59 -14.70 9.03
N SER A 12 -6.62 -14.79 8.18
CA SER A 12 -6.73 -15.84 7.17
C SER A 12 -5.67 -15.76 6.08
N TRP A 13 -4.99 -14.61 5.94
CA TRP A 13 -3.98 -14.39 4.91
C TRP A 13 -2.56 -14.28 5.43
N ILE A 14 -2.36 -14.29 6.74
CA ILE A 14 -1.01 -14.19 7.33
C ILE A 14 -0.12 -15.33 6.86
N GLY A 15 -0.64 -16.56 6.80
CA GLY A 15 0.12 -17.73 6.38
C GLY A 15 0.27 -17.88 4.86
N LYS A 16 -0.26 -16.96 4.07
CA LYS A 16 -0.27 -17.04 2.60
C LYS A 16 0.45 -15.87 1.98
N GLN A 17 1.61 -15.54 2.50
CA GLN A 17 2.33 -14.33 2.10
C GLN A 17 2.70 -14.33 0.61
N ALA A 18 3.23 -15.44 0.10
CA ALA A 18 3.68 -15.51 -1.29
C ALA A 18 2.52 -15.24 -2.25
N GLU A 19 1.37 -15.84 -2.01
CA GLU A 19 0.19 -15.67 -2.85
C GLU A 19 -0.34 -14.24 -2.77
N ARG A 20 -0.44 -13.69 -1.55
CA ARG A 20 -0.91 -12.32 -1.35
C ARG A 20 -0.01 -11.32 -2.05
N LEU A 21 1.31 -11.46 -1.92
CA LEU A 21 2.28 -10.57 -2.54
C LEU A 21 2.23 -10.65 -4.07
N LYS A 22 2.12 -11.85 -4.61
CA LYS A 22 2.03 -12.03 -6.06
C LYS A 22 0.84 -11.28 -6.63
N LYS A 23 -0.34 -11.47 -6.03
CA LYS A 23 -1.57 -10.82 -6.49
C LYS A 23 -1.52 -9.31 -6.28
N SER A 24 -0.98 -8.85 -5.14
CA SER A 24 -0.84 -7.43 -4.86
C SER A 24 0.09 -6.75 -5.85
N ASN A 25 1.22 -7.37 -6.17
CA ASN A 25 2.17 -6.81 -7.12
C ASN A 25 1.57 -6.71 -8.53
N GLU A 26 0.79 -7.70 -8.94
CA GLU A 26 0.09 -7.66 -10.22
C GLU A 26 -0.90 -6.50 -10.26
N LYS A 27 -1.65 -6.29 -9.17
CA LYS A 27 -2.64 -5.20 -9.10
C LYS A 27 -1.97 -3.84 -9.09
N LEU A 28 -0.90 -3.67 -8.33
CA LEU A 28 -0.13 -2.42 -8.33
C LEU A 28 0.33 -2.07 -9.74
N LYS A 29 0.85 -3.05 -10.46
CA LYS A 29 1.31 -2.85 -11.82
C LYS A 29 0.18 -2.45 -12.75
N GLN A 30 -0.98 -3.09 -12.64
CA GLN A 30 -2.17 -2.74 -13.43
C GLN A 30 -2.60 -1.29 -13.21
N LEU A 31 -2.47 -0.80 -11.98
CA LEU A 31 -2.87 0.55 -11.62
C LEU A 31 -1.79 1.60 -11.88
N GLY A 32 -0.63 1.18 -12.40
CA GLY A 32 0.47 2.10 -12.65
C GLY A 32 1.15 2.60 -11.39
N ILE A 33 1.03 1.86 -10.30
CA ILE A 33 1.60 2.22 -9.00
C ILE A 33 2.98 1.58 -8.87
N LYS A 34 3.98 2.41 -8.52
CA LYS A 34 5.34 1.97 -8.31
C LYS A 34 5.62 1.81 -6.83
N GLN A 35 6.08 0.64 -6.42
CA GLN A 35 6.44 0.37 -5.04
C GLN A 35 7.92 0.67 -4.84
N TYR A 36 8.25 1.51 -3.85
CA TYR A 36 9.64 1.82 -3.52
C TYR A 36 10.16 0.97 -2.37
N SER A 37 9.32 0.70 -1.39
CA SER A 37 9.73 -0.09 -0.24
C SER A 37 8.53 -0.74 0.44
N VAL A 38 8.76 -1.86 1.08
CA VAL A 38 7.80 -2.46 2.00
C VAL A 38 8.57 -3.07 3.16
N LEU A 39 8.11 -2.79 4.37
CA LEU A 39 8.65 -3.36 5.60
C LEU A 39 7.49 -3.96 6.38
N TYR A 40 7.74 -5.12 6.97
CA TYR A 40 6.75 -5.77 7.84
C TYR A 40 7.04 -5.40 9.27
N THR A 41 5.99 -5.05 10.01
CA THR A 41 6.11 -4.47 11.34
C THR A 41 5.34 -5.29 12.36
N GLN A 42 5.65 -5.09 13.63
CA GLN A 42 4.89 -5.65 14.74
C GLN A 42 4.25 -4.49 15.48
N GLY A 43 2.94 -4.60 15.77
CA GLY A 43 2.21 -3.56 16.46
C GLY A 43 0.87 -3.32 15.83
N GLN A 44 0.45 -2.06 15.78
CA GLN A 44 -0.85 -1.68 15.26
C GLN A 44 -1.01 -2.03 13.78
N TYR A 45 0.08 -1.93 13.01
CA TYR A 45 0.08 -2.26 11.59
C TYR A 45 1.02 -3.41 11.32
N ASP A 46 0.72 -4.18 10.28
CA ASP A 46 1.52 -5.34 9.89
C ASP A 46 2.55 -5.01 8.83
N PHE A 47 2.33 -3.95 8.05
CA PHE A 47 3.33 -3.48 7.09
C PHE A 47 3.24 -1.99 6.84
N VAL A 48 4.37 -1.43 6.40
CA VAL A 48 4.50 -0.04 5.97
C VAL A 48 5.10 -0.05 4.58
N GLU A 49 4.45 0.63 3.64
CA GLU A 49 4.85 0.63 2.24
C GLU A 49 4.91 2.06 1.72
N THR A 50 5.95 2.36 0.91
CA THR A 50 6.01 3.65 0.23
C THR A 50 5.82 3.41 -1.26
N ILE A 51 4.98 4.24 -1.87
CA ILE A 51 4.61 4.10 -3.28
C ILE A 51 4.59 5.44 -3.99
N GLU A 52 4.67 5.37 -5.31
CA GLU A 52 4.42 6.48 -6.22
C GLU A 52 3.24 6.09 -7.10
N ALA A 53 2.21 6.92 -7.17
CA ALA A 53 1.01 6.62 -7.94
C ALA A 53 0.66 7.77 -8.88
N PRO A 54 -0.05 7.47 -10.00
CA PRO A 54 -0.48 8.53 -10.94
C PRO A 54 -1.41 9.54 -10.28
N GLY A 55 -2.24 9.09 -9.35
CA GLY A 55 -3.18 9.97 -8.66
C GLY A 55 -3.92 9.23 -7.55
N PRO A 56 -4.76 9.95 -6.80
CA PRO A 56 -5.46 9.35 -5.66
C PRO A 56 -6.42 8.22 -6.06
N GLU A 57 -6.98 8.27 -7.26
CA GLU A 57 -7.91 7.23 -7.73
C GLU A 57 -7.23 5.87 -7.84
N SER A 58 -5.97 5.85 -8.30
CA SER A 58 -5.21 4.60 -8.40
C SER A 58 -4.99 3.97 -7.03
N VAL A 59 -4.64 4.79 -6.05
CA VAL A 59 -4.41 4.32 -4.68
C VAL A 59 -5.71 3.83 -4.06
N LEU A 60 -6.79 4.58 -4.24
CA LEU A 60 -8.12 4.17 -3.77
C LEU A 60 -8.51 2.84 -4.39
N GLY A 61 -8.30 2.69 -5.68
CA GLY A 61 -8.57 1.44 -6.39
C GLY A 61 -7.83 0.26 -5.79
N PHE A 62 -6.56 0.46 -5.45
CA PHE A 62 -5.75 -0.59 -4.83
C PHE A 62 -6.26 -0.96 -3.43
N THR A 63 -6.53 0.04 -2.58
CA THR A 63 -6.95 -0.23 -1.21
C THR A 63 -8.32 -0.89 -1.14
N ILE A 64 -9.26 -0.47 -2.00
CA ILE A 64 -10.58 -1.11 -2.08
C ILE A 64 -10.44 -2.55 -2.57
N TRP A 65 -9.64 -2.78 -3.60
CA TRP A 65 -9.39 -4.13 -4.12
C TRP A 65 -8.79 -5.03 -3.03
N TYR A 66 -7.83 -4.52 -2.28
CA TYR A 66 -7.17 -5.26 -1.21
C TYR A 66 -8.17 -5.74 -0.16
N SER A 67 -9.07 -4.83 0.24
CA SER A 67 -10.11 -5.17 1.22
C SER A 67 -11.13 -6.15 0.66
N LYS A 68 -11.55 -5.96 -0.60
CA LYS A 68 -12.49 -6.87 -1.26
C LYS A 68 -11.95 -8.28 -1.41
N LYS A 69 -10.65 -8.43 -1.60
CA LYS A 69 -10.00 -9.73 -1.65
C LYS A 69 -9.92 -10.40 -0.27
N GLY A 70 -10.25 -9.67 0.78
CA GLY A 70 -10.16 -10.19 2.13
C GLY A 70 -8.74 -10.25 2.66
N PHE A 71 -7.78 -9.59 1.99
CA PHE A 71 -6.38 -9.60 2.41
C PHE A 71 -6.16 -8.82 3.69
N GLY A 72 -6.92 -7.76 3.90
CA GLY A 72 -6.79 -6.88 5.05
C GLY A 72 -7.26 -5.48 4.74
N ASN A 73 -6.76 -4.51 5.48
CA ASN A 73 -7.12 -3.11 5.32
C ASN A 73 -5.86 -2.26 5.22
N ILE A 74 -5.95 -1.17 4.48
CA ILE A 74 -4.84 -0.26 4.26
C ILE A 74 -5.28 1.16 4.57
N GLN A 75 -4.50 1.85 5.40
CA GLN A 75 -4.61 3.28 5.62
C GLN A 75 -3.65 3.99 4.68
N THR A 76 -4.15 4.97 3.95
CA THR A 76 -3.38 5.71 2.96
C THR A 76 -3.03 7.09 3.49
N LEU A 77 -1.73 7.43 3.45
CA LEU A 77 -1.24 8.73 3.88
C LEU A 77 -0.54 9.41 2.71
N PRO A 78 -1.07 10.54 2.20
CA PRO A 78 -0.30 11.34 1.24
C PRO A 78 1.02 11.75 1.87
N ALA A 79 2.10 11.65 1.10
CA ALA A 79 3.43 11.90 1.61
C ALA A 79 4.15 12.95 0.76
N PHE A 80 5.00 13.74 1.40
CA PHE A 80 5.66 14.88 0.76
C PHE A 80 7.15 14.85 1.05
N ALA A 81 7.95 15.19 0.04
CA ALA A 81 9.38 15.34 0.21
C ALA A 81 9.69 16.65 0.95
N ASP A 82 10.87 16.72 1.56
CA ASP A 82 11.31 17.90 2.30
C ASP A 82 11.22 19.18 1.46
N LYS A 83 11.64 19.10 0.19
CA LYS A 83 11.58 20.25 -0.71
C LYS A 83 10.17 20.78 -0.92
N GLU A 84 9.17 19.92 -0.85
CA GLU A 84 7.77 20.33 -1.01
C GLU A 84 7.28 21.10 0.21
N ILE A 85 7.75 20.70 1.40
CA ILE A 85 7.45 21.41 2.64
C ILE A 85 8.09 22.79 2.62
N ARG A 86 9.32 22.89 2.13
CA ARG A 86 10.05 24.17 2.08
C ARG A 86 9.42 25.20 1.16
N LYS A 87 8.66 24.73 0.17
CA LYS A 87 7.96 25.64 -0.77
C LYS A 87 6.68 26.21 -0.20
N SER A 88 6.19 25.64 0.88
CA SER A 88 4.91 26.07 1.48
C SER A 88 5.02 27.41 2.24
#